data_79d0048f6821ea6cce6b9aecf22177dd
#
_entry.id   79d0048f6821ea6cce6b9aecf22177dd
#
_cell.length_a   1.000
_cell.length_b   1.000
_cell.length_c   1.000
_cell.angle_alpha   90.00
_cell.angle_beta   90.00
_cell.angle_gamma   90.00
#
_symmetry.space_group_name_H-M   'P 1'
#
loop_
_entity.id
_entity.type
_entity.pdbx_description
1 polymer ?
#
loop_
_entity_poly.entity_id
_entity_poly.type
_entity_poly.pdbx_seq_one_letter_code
_entity_poly.pdbx_strand_id
1 'polypeptide(L)'
;MASYYWQGQQTASGARFNPNAMTAAHRTLPFGTKVRVTNKRNGRSVIVTINDRGPFIRGRVIDLSSGAAGVIDMKGAGVAPVSLEVVGG
;
A
#
# COMPACT_ATOMS: atom_id res chain seq x y z
N MET A 1 5.62 -7.96 -5.01
CA MET A 1 6.12 -6.58 -5.10
C MET A 1 5.03 -5.60 -4.78
N ALA A 2 5.38 -4.45 -4.27
CA ALA A 2 4.46 -3.35 -4.06
C ALA A 2 4.57 -2.35 -5.20
N SER A 3 3.48 -1.69 -5.50
CA SER A 3 3.43 -0.51 -6.35
C SER A 3 2.71 0.59 -5.57
N TYR A 4 2.52 1.74 -6.18
CA TYR A 4 1.79 2.82 -5.55
C TYR A 4 0.91 3.55 -6.56
N TYR A 5 -0.09 4.25 -6.03
CA TYR A 5 -1.01 5.05 -6.83
C TYR A 5 -1.23 6.40 -6.14
N TRP A 6 -1.67 7.39 -6.91
CA TRP A 6 -1.73 8.77 -6.43
C TRP A 6 -2.94 9.55 -6.91
N GLN A 7 -3.79 8.97 -7.73
CA GLN A 7 -4.97 9.65 -8.25
C GLN A 7 -6.10 9.64 -7.24
N GLY A 8 -6.77 10.78 -7.09
CA GLY A 8 -7.88 10.92 -6.17
C GLY A 8 -9.15 10.34 -6.73
N GLN A 9 -9.61 9.21 -6.16
CA GLN A 9 -10.86 8.55 -6.50
C GLN A 9 -11.44 7.93 -5.25
N GLN A 10 -12.69 7.51 -5.31
CA GLN A 10 -13.25 6.67 -4.27
C GLN A 10 -12.57 5.29 -4.30
N THR A 11 -12.21 4.78 -3.13
CA THR A 11 -11.68 3.44 -3.00
C THR A 11 -12.81 2.41 -2.98
N ALA A 12 -12.48 1.12 -3.06
CA ALA A 12 -13.45 0.05 -3.02
C ALA A 12 -14.23 0.01 -1.69
N SER A 13 -13.66 0.54 -0.61
CA SER A 13 -14.36 0.64 0.68
C SER A 13 -15.39 1.77 0.72
N GLY A 14 -15.49 2.58 -0.34
CA GLY A 14 -16.36 3.76 -0.37
C GLY A 14 -15.72 5.01 0.19
N ALA A 15 -14.55 4.91 0.79
CA ALA A 15 -13.83 6.07 1.31
C ALA A 15 -13.19 6.86 0.17
N ARG A 16 -13.09 8.18 0.33
CA ARG A 16 -12.39 9.01 -0.62
C ARG A 16 -10.90 8.74 -0.54
N PHE A 17 -10.26 8.51 -1.69
CA PHE A 17 -8.82 8.31 -1.72
C PHE A 17 -8.09 9.61 -1.35
N ASN A 18 -7.17 9.52 -0.41
CA ASN A 18 -6.26 10.59 -0.03
C ASN A 18 -4.82 10.12 -0.30
N PRO A 19 -4.13 10.67 -1.29
CA PRO A 19 -2.78 10.21 -1.63
C PRO A 19 -1.76 10.43 -0.52
N ASN A 20 -2.03 11.32 0.43
CA ASN A 20 -1.13 11.59 1.54
C ASN A 20 -1.41 10.72 2.76
N ALA A 21 -2.52 10.00 2.80
CA ALA A 21 -2.82 9.10 3.91
C ALA A 21 -2.02 7.80 3.80
N MET A 22 -1.77 7.17 4.94
CA MET A 22 -1.04 5.89 4.99
C MET A 22 -2.02 4.74 4.74
N THR A 23 -2.36 4.53 3.47
CA THR A 23 -3.34 3.52 3.04
C THR A 23 -2.80 2.67 1.90
N ALA A 24 -3.49 1.55 1.64
CA ALA A 24 -3.09 0.63 0.58
C ALA A 24 -4.27 -0.18 0.09
N ALA A 25 -4.11 -0.74 -1.12
CA ALA A 25 -5.01 -1.72 -1.69
C ALA A 25 -4.40 -3.12 -1.56
N HIS A 26 -5.22 -4.08 -1.16
CA HIS A 26 -4.85 -5.49 -1.07
C HIS A 26 -6.02 -6.34 -1.57
N ARG A 27 -5.71 -7.50 -2.18
CA ARG A 27 -6.74 -8.32 -2.85
C ARG A 27 -7.74 -8.93 -1.88
N THR A 28 -7.30 -9.34 -0.69
CA THR A 28 -8.10 -10.18 0.19
C THR A 28 -8.21 -9.70 1.62
N LEU A 29 -7.24 -8.92 2.13
CA LEU A 29 -7.29 -8.49 3.52
C LEU A 29 -8.51 -7.60 3.76
N PRO A 30 -9.21 -7.78 4.89
CA PRO A 30 -10.39 -6.97 5.20
C PRO A 30 -10.04 -5.48 5.25
N PHE A 31 -11.00 -4.65 4.88
CA PHE A 31 -10.86 -3.20 5.03
C PHE A 31 -10.68 -2.85 6.51
N GLY A 32 -9.75 -1.94 6.79
CA GLY A 32 -9.37 -1.57 8.15
C GLY A 32 -8.19 -2.35 8.70
N THR A 33 -7.76 -3.40 8.02
CA THR A 33 -6.57 -4.16 8.42
C THR A 33 -5.34 -3.28 8.34
N LYS A 34 -4.51 -3.30 9.38
CA LYS A 34 -3.24 -2.59 9.41
C LYS A 34 -2.10 -3.53 9.10
N VAL A 35 -1.25 -3.11 8.18
CA VAL A 35 -0.16 -3.92 7.67
C VAL A 35 1.13 -3.11 7.72
N ARG A 36 2.19 -3.72 8.26
CA ARG A 36 3.53 -3.16 8.15
C ARG A 36 4.13 -3.62 6.84
N VAL A 37 4.48 -2.67 6.00
CA VAL A 37 5.12 -2.90 4.70
C VAL A 37 6.57 -2.48 4.82
N THR A 38 7.49 -3.42 4.58
CA THR A 38 8.93 -3.16 4.64
C THR A 38 9.53 -3.27 3.25
N ASN A 39 10.22 -2.22 2.82
CA ASN A 39 10.97 -2.23 1.57
C ASN A 39 12.26 -3.02 1.79
N LYS A 40 12.38 -4.16 1.12
CA LYS A 40 13.53 -5.05 1.29
C LYS A 40 14.85 -4.47 0.77
N ARG A 41 14.79 -3.44 -0.06
CA ARG A 41 15.99 -2.81 -0.61
C ARG A 41 16.70 -1.90 0.39
N ASN A 42 15.94 -1.23 1.25
CA ASN A 42 16.50 -0.23 2.17
C ASN A 42 16.12 -0.45 3.64
N GLY A 43 15.27 -1.43 3.94
CA GLY A 43 14.83 -1.74 5.30
C GLY A 43 13.82 -0.77 5.89
N ARG A 44 13.37 0.25 5.15
CA ARG A 44 12.37 1.18 5.62
C ARG A 44 10.99 0.54 5.64
N SER A 45 10.18 0.89 6.62
CA SER A 45 8.83 0.36 6.77
C SER A 45 7.81 1.44 7.04
N VAL A 46 6.55 1.12 6.76
CA VAL A 46 5.41 1.98 7.01
C VAL A 46 4.22 1.10 7.39
N ILE A 47 3.37 1.59 8.29
CA ILE A 47 2.11 0.92 8.62
C ILE A 47 1.01 1.59 7.81
N VAL A 48 0.26 0.77 7.05
CA VAL A 48 -0.84 1.24 6.21
C VAL A 48 -2.14 0.57 6.61
N THR A 49 -3.25 1.25 6.32
CA THR A 49 -4.59 0.69 6.50
C THR A 49 -5.12 0.25 5.14
N ILE A 50 -5.60 -0.97 5.06
CA ILE A 50 -6.20 -1.48 3.82
C ILE A 50 -7.58 -0.86 3.66
N ASN A 51 -7.80 -0.18 2.54
CA ASN A 51 -9.07 0.47 2.24
C ASN A 51 -9.51 0.32 0.78
N ASP A 52 -8.83 -0.51 0.01
CA ASP A 52 -9.15 -0.72 -1.40
C ASP A 52 -8.80 -2.14 -1.81
N ARG A 53 -9.22 -2.54 -3.01
CA ARG A 53 -8.95 -3.85 -3.60
C ARG A 53 -8.01 -3.73 -4.79
N GLY A 54 -7.14 -4.69 -4.93
CA GLY A 54 -6.08 -4.78 -5.91
C GLY A 54 -4.74 -4.95 -5.21
N PRO A 55 -3.65 -4.94 -5.94
CA PRO A 55 -3.54 -4.87 -7.40
C PRO A 55 -3.90 -6.20 -8.06
N PHE A 56 -4.38 -6.14 -9.29
CA PHE A 56 -4.74 -7.34 -10.05
C PHE A 56 -3.71 -7.64 -11.13
N ILE A 57 -2.51 -7.12 -10.95
CA ILE A 57 -1.37 -7.36 -11.85
C ILE A 57 -0.49 -8.43 -11.23
N ARG A 58 -0.14 -9.44 -12.03
CA ARG A 58 0.69 -10.56 -11.61
C ARG A 58 2.02 -10.06 -11.02
N GLY A 59 2.42 -10.64 -9.89
CA GLY A 59 3.65 -10.28 -9.20
C GLY A 59 3.53 -9.10 -8.24
N ARG A 60 2.39 -8.40 -8.24
CA ARG A 60 2.12 -7.34 -7.28
C ARG A 60 1.17 -7.85 -6.20
N VAL A 61 1.48 -7.55 -4.94
CA VAL A 61 0.68 -8.01 -3.80
C VAL A 61 0.00 -6.87 -3.07
N ILE A 62 0.48 -5.64 -3.21
CA ILE A 62 -0.08 -4.48 -2.53
C ILE A 62 0.19 -3.21 -3.36
N ASP A 63 -0.76 -2.30 -3.37
CA ASP A 63 -0.60 -0.95 -3.94
C ASP A 63 -0.67 0.06 -2.80
N LEU A 64 0.42 0.81 -2.62
CA LEU A 64 0.50 1.82 -1.57
C LEU A 64 -0.01 3.17 -2.07
N SER A 65 -0.54 3.99 -1.15
CA SER A 65 -0.73 5.40 -1.43
C SER A 65 0.63 6.05 -1.70
N SER A 66 0.64 7.18 -2.41
CA SER A 66 1.93 7.86 -2.69
C SER A 66 2.61 8.33 -1.41
N GLY A 67 1.85 8.73 -0.39
CA GLY A 67 2.42 9.09 0.91
C GLY A 67 3.13 7.92 1.58
N ALA A 68 2.51 6.73 1.58
CA ALA A 68 3.13 5.53 2.13
C ALA A 68 4.37 5.13 1.33
N ALA A 69 4.29 5.16 0.01
CA ALA A 69 5.42 4.85 -0.86
C ALA A 69 6.60 5.81 -0.61
N GLY A 70 6.32 7.07 -0.32
CA GLY A 70 7.35 8.04 0.03
C GLY A 70 8.08 7.70 1.33
N VAL A 71 7.35 7.18 2.32
CA VAL A 71 7.95 6.80 3.61
C VAL A 71 8.99 5.69 3.45
N ILE A 72 8.71 4.72 2.59
CA ILE A 72 9.65 3.61 2.35
C ILE A 72 10.56 3.85 1.13
N ASP A 73 10.55 5.07 0.60
CA ASP A 73 11.46 5.53 -0.45
C ASP A 73 11.44 4.65 -1.70
N MET A 74 10.24 4.37 -2.22
CA MET A 74 10.09 3.55 -3.42
C MET A 74 9.53 4.31 -4.62
N LYS A 75 9.21 5.59 -4.50
CA LYS A 75 8.53 6.33 -5.58
C LYS A 75 9.39 6.44 -6.84
N GLY A 76 10.69 6.58 -6.68
CA GLY A 76 11.59 6.65 -7.83
C GLY A 76 11.68 5.36 -8.63
N ALA A 77 11.53 4.21 -7.97
CA ALA A 77 11.57 2.90 -8.62
C ALA A 77 10.21 2.48 -9.19
N GLY A 78 9.11 3.03 -8.67
CA GLY A 78 7.74 2.68 -9.08
C GLY A 78 7.25 1.38 -8.48
N VAL A 79 8.09 0.37 -8.32
CA VAL A 79 7.81 -0.91 -7.66
C VAL A 79 8.98 -1.29 -6.77
N ALA A 80 8.72 -2.07 -5.73
CA ALA A 80 9.76 -2.53 -4.82
C ALA A 80 9.41 -3.89 -4.24
N PRO A 81 10.41 -4.74 -3.97
CA PRO A 81 10.19 -5.96 -3.21
C PRO A 81 9.90 -5.59 -1.76
N VAL A 82 8.83 -6.13 -1.21
CA VAL A 82 8.41 -5.82 0.16
C VAL A 82 8.06 -7.09 0.92
N SER A 83 8.15 -7.00 2.24
CA SER A 83 7.53 -7.95 3.14
C SER A 83 6.31 -7.31 3.79
N LEU A 84 5.29 -8.12 4.07
CA LEU A 84 4.04 -7.68 4.68
C LEU A 84 3.85 -8.39 6.01
N GLU A 85 3.43 -7.63 7.01
CA GLU A 85 3.09 -8.19 8.32
C GLU A 85 1.80 -7.54 8.81
N VAL A 86 0.78 -8.35 9.07
CA VAL A 86 -0.47 -7.84 9.65
C VAL A 86 -0.21 -7.49 11.11
N VAL A 87 -0.43 -6.22 11.49
CA VAL A 87 -0.12 -5.72 12.83
C VAL A 87 -1.37 -5.29 13.60
N GLY A 88 -2.54 -5.29 12.95
CA GLY A 88 -3.79 -4.94 13.61
C GLY A 88 -4.92 -4.86 12.61
N GLY A 89 -6.13 -4.85 13.09
CA GLY A 89 -7.30 -4.86 12.23
C GLY A 89 -8.29 -3.78 12.52
#